data_693049b2c454eeb962e0cc1a51036c49
#
_entry.id   693049b2c454eeb962e0cc1a51036c49
#
_cell.length_a   1.000
_cell.length_b   1.000
_cell.length_c   1.000
_cell.angle_alpha   90.00
_cell.angle_beta   90.00
_cell.angle_gamma   90.00
#
_symmetry.space_group_name_H-M   'P 1'
#
loop_
_entity.id
_entity.type
_entity.pdbx_description
1 polymer ?
#
loop_
_entity_poly.entity_id
_entity_poly.type
_entity_poly.pdbx_seq_one_letter_code
_entity_poly.pdbx_strand_id
1 'polypeptide(L)'
;MSPAITEKKRYTYEDYLKTPDDKRHELIDGELLMTPSPVPGHQRISGKLEFKLREFITKNKIGEVFDAPCDVYLDNENVVQPDILFISKDRLDIIGEKNIQGVPNLVIEIISENSVYRDMVQKKRLYARFNVKEYWIVIPEEEEIEVYILEDNTYQLYCAYKKVEELVSPSLKGLKIELKEIF
;
A
#
# COMPACT_ATOMS: atom_id res chain seq x y z
N MET A 1 20.13 -39.81 -2.72
CA MET A 1 18.77 -39.49 -2.23
C MET A 1 18.58 -38.01 -2.38
N SER A 2 17.69 -37.56 -3.28
CA SER A 2 17.34 -36.16 -3.37
C SER A 2 16.54 -35.77 -2.13
N PRO A 3 16.78 -34.61 -1.51
CA PRO A 3 15.96 -34.15 -0.41
C PRO A 3 14.51 -33.95 -0.92
N ALA A 4 13.56 -34.49 -0.16
CA ALA A 4 12.15 -34.28 -0.43
C ALA A 4 11.89 -32.75 -0.35
N ILE A 5 11.45 -32.15 -1.45
CA ILE A 5 10.96 -30.78 -1.46
C ILE A 5 9.67 -30.82 -0.63
N THR A 6 9.73 -30.35 0.59
CA THR A 6 8.53 -30.17 1.41
C THR A 6 7.75 -29.04 0.74
N GLU A 7 6.64 -29.35 0.09
CA GLU A 7 5.75 -28.33 -0.48
C GLU A 7 5.32 -27.40 0.66
N LYS A 8 5.65 -26.10 0.52
CA LYS A 8 5.25 -25.08 1.48
C LYS A 8 3.73 -24.96 1.42
N LYS A 9 3.05 -25.09 2.57
CA LYS A 9 1.59 -24.96 2.64
C LYS A 9 1.19 -23.58 2.07
N ARG A 10 0.27 -23.56 1.11
CA ARG A 10 -0.34 -22.34 0.59
C ARG A 10 -1.65 -22.10 1.32
N TYR A 11 -1.87 -20.85 1.71
CA TYR A 11 -3.09 -20.39 2.36
C TYR A 11 -3.97 -19.66 1.36
N THR A 12 -5.28 -19.66 1.66
CA THR A 12 -6.30 -18.99 0.85
C THR A 12 -6.98 -17.88 1.65
N TYR A 13 -7.84 -17.11 0.97
CA TYR A 13 -8.68 -16.13 1.63
C TYR A 13 -9.56 -16.74 2.74
N GLU A 14 -10.06 -17.96 2.55
CA GLU A 14 -10.81 -18.67 3.61
C GLU A 14 -9.94 -18.96 4.85
N ASP A 15 -8.65 -19.23 4.67
CA ASP A 15 -7.71 -19.39 5.78
C ASP A 15 -7.40 -18.05 6.44
N TYR A 16 -7.26 -16.98 5.64
CA TYR A 16 -7.08 -15.61 6.12
C TYR A 16 -8.23 -15.19 7.04
N LEU A 17 -9.48 -15.46 6.66
CA LEU A 17 -10.66 -15.13 7.47
C LEU A 17 -10.75 -15.87 8.81
N LYS A 18 -9.93 -16.92 9.02
CA LYS A 18 -9.84 -17.66 10.28
C LYS A 18 -8.72 -17.14 11.20
N THR A 19 -7.97 -16.13 10.75
CA THR A 19 -6.93 -15.52 11.60
C THR A 19 -7.56 -14.78 12.77
N PRO A 20 -6.87 -14.71 13.92
CA PRO A 20 -7.37 -13.97 15.07
C PRO A 20 -7.50 -12.48 14.80
N ASP A 21 -8.63 -11.88 15.20
CA ASP A 21 -8.94 -10.45 14.99
C ASP A 21 -8.01 -9.50 15.78
N ASP A 22 -7.32 -10.01 16.81
CA ASP A 22 -6.37 -9.24 17.63
C ASP A 22 -4.99 -9.06 16.99
N LYS A 23 -4.77 -9.65 15.81
CA LYS A 23 -3.50 -9.59 15.07
C LYS A 23 -3.73 -9.22 13.63
N ARG A 24 -2.91 -8.29 13.14
CA ARG A 24 -2.92 -7.94 11.72
C ARG A 24 -2.18 -9.01 10.92
N HIS A 25 -2.82 -9.49 9.86
CA HIS A 25 -2.24 -10.43 8.92
C HIS A 25 -2.37 -9.90 7.49
N GLU A 26 -1.47 -10.35 6.64
CA GLU A 26 -1.57 -10.19 5.19
C GLU A 26 -1.40 -11.57 4.55
N LEU A 27 -2.02 -11.77 3.40
CA LEU A 27 -1.86 -12.96 2.59
C LEU A 27 -1.18 -12.53 1.28
N ILE A 28 0.04 -13.00 1.03
CA ILE A 28 0.82 -12.62 -0.16
C ILE A 28 1.32 -13.91 -0.83
N ASP A 29 0.89 -14.15 -2.06
CA ASP A 29 1.23 -15.35 -2.84
C ASP A 29 0.99 -16.66 -2.06
N GLY A 30 -0.12 -16.71 -1.30
CA GLY A 30 -0.49 -17.84 -0.46
C GLY A 30 0.35 -17.99 0.81
N GLU A 31 1.15 -17.00 1.17
CA GLU A 31 1.86 -16.95 2.45
C GLU A 31 1.12 -16.04 3.44
N LEU A 32 0.77 -16.60 4.59
CA LEU A 32 0.14 -15.84 5.66
C LEU A 32 1.22 -15.16 6.51
N LEU A 33 1.24 -13.84 6.51
CA LEU A 33 2.25 -13.02 7.16
C LEU A 33 1.61 -12.19 8.27
N MET A 34 2.18 -12.27 9.48
CA MET A 34 1.77 -11.38 10.57
C MET A 34 2.44 -10.02 10.41
N THR A 35 1.66 -8.95 10.54
CA THR A 35 2.15 -7.57 10.48
C THR A 35 2.24 -7.01 11.90
N PRO A 36 3.42 -6.54 12.34
CA PRO A 36 3.57 -5.94 13.66
C PRO A 36 2.79 -4.62 13.77
N SER A 37 2.47 -4.23 15.01
CA SER A 37 1.88 -2.91 15.26
C SER A 37 2.86 -1.79 14.86
N PRO A 38 2.36 -0.72 14.21
CA PRO A 38 3.21 0.39 13.80
C PRO A 38 3.72 1.19 14.99
N VAL A 39 4.94 1.73 14.86
CA VAL A 39 5.54 2.62 15.86
C VAL A 39 4.99 4.05 15.75
N PRO A 40 5.10 4.90 16.79
CA PRO A 40 4.55 6.26 16.76
C PRO A 40 5.04 7.14 15.61
N GLY A 41 6.31 6.98 15.17
CA GLY A 41 6.87 7.68 14.01
C GLY A 41 6.12 7.35 12.72
N HIS A 42 5.90 6.07 12.47
CA HIS A 42 5.13 5.58 11.33
C HIS A 42 3.69 6.14 11.35
N GLN A 43 3.00 6.07 12.49
CA GLN A 43 1.64 6.60 12.64
C GLN A 43 1.55 8.11 12.38
N ARG A 44 2.56 8.88 12.80
CA ARG A 44 2.62 10.32 12.58
C ARG A 44 2.75 10.66 11.09
N ILE A 45 3.61 9.95 10.37
CA ILE A 45 3.80 10.13 8.92
C ILE A 45 2.54 9.71 8.18
N SER A 46 1.96 8.54 8.52
CA SER A 46 0.73 8.03 7.91
C SER A 46 -0.42 9.03 8.07
N GLY A 47 -0.68 9.51 9.30
CA GLY A 47 -1.76 10.47 9.55
C GLY A 47 -1.59 11.81 8.82
N LYS A 48 -0.34 12.32 8.71
CA LYS A 48 -0.08 13.57 7.98
C LYS A 48 -0.28 13.40 6.46
N LEU A 49 0.19 12.29 5.88
CA LEU A 49 -0.01 11.98 4.46
C LEU A 49 -1.49 11.74 4.15
N GLU A 50 -2.17 10.95 4.96
CA GLU A 50 -3.59 10.66 4.81
C GLU A 50 -4.41 11.96 4.84
N PHE A 51 -4.14 12.85 5.79
CA PHE A 51 -4.81 14.15 5.89
C PHE A 51 -4.64 14.99 4.61
N LYS A 52 -3.42 15.12 4.08
CA LYS A 52 -3.16 15.88 2.84
C LYS A 52 -3.87 15.28 1.63
N LEU A 53 -3.86 13.97 1.50
CA LEU A 53 -4.55 13.25 0.43
C LEU A 53 -6.07 13.42 0.55
N ARG A 54 -6.64 13.20 1.74
CA ARG A 54 -8.07 13.31 2.00
C ARG A 54 -8.58 14.71 1.75
N GLU A 55 -7.85 15.75 2.21
CA GLU A 55 -8.19 17.14 1.93
C GLU A 55 -8.29 17.41 0.43
N PHE A 56 -7.25 17.04 -0.33
CA PHE A 56 -7.20 17.24 -1.78
C PHE A 56 -8.31 16.47 -2.52
N ILE A 57 -8.46 15.18 -2.21
CA ILE A 57 -9.40 14.27 -2.87
C ILE A 57 -10.84 14.68 -2.59
N THR A 58 -11.18 15.04 -1.35
CA THR A 58 -12.52 15.48 -0.95
C THR A 58 -12.86 16.83 -1.61
N LYS A 59 -11.94 17.79 -1.57
CA LYS A 59 -12.12 19.11 -2.20
C LYS A 59 -12.40 19.00 -3.70
N ASN A 60 -11.68 18.10 -4.38
CA ASN A 60 -11.82 17.92 -5.84
C ASN A 60 -12.89 16.88 -6.22
N LYS A 61 -13.48 16.15 -5.25
CA LYS A 61 -14.51 15.12 -5.45
C LYS A 61 -14.10 14.03 -6.44
N ILE A 62 -12.85 13.56 -6.34
CA ILE A 62 -12.23 12.63 -7.30
C ILE A 62 -12.16 11.19 -6.83
N GLY A 63 -12.62 10.87 -5.62
CA GLY A 63 -12.63 9.51 -5.08
C GLY A 63 -12.62 9.46 -3.56
N GLU A 64 -12.09 8.37 -3.02
CA GLU A 64 -11.98 8.12 -1.58
C GLU A 64 -10.58 7.65 -1.18
N VAL A 65 -10.18 7.98 0.05
CA VAL A 65 -8.91 7.57 0.67
C VAL A 65 -9.22 6.70 1.88
N PHE A 66 -8.50 5.63 2.02
CA PHE A 66 -8.52 4.75 3.19
C PHE A 66 -7.11 4.60 3.76
N ASP A 67 -7.03 4.40 5.06
CA ASP A 67 -5.81 4.10 5.80
C ASP A 67 -5.92 2.78 6.55
N ALA A 68 -4.79 2.21 6.94
CA ALA A 68 -4.75 0.96 7.66
C ALA A 68 -5.38 1.07 9.07
N PRO A 69 -6.10 0.02 9.56
CA PRO A 69 -6.27 -1.27 8.89
C PRO A 69 -7.45 -1.30 7.92
N CYS A 70 -7.18 -1.57 6.66
CA CYS A 70 -8.22 -1.76 5.64
C CYS A 70 -7.78 -2.90 4.70
N ASP A 71 -8.54 -3.99 4.68
CA ASP A 71 -8.25 -5.12 3.82
C ASP A 71 -8.51 -4.80 2.35
N VAL A 72 -7.54 -5.12 1.51
CA VAL A 72 -7.67 -5.09 0.06
C VAL A 72 -7.58 -6.54 -0.44
N TYR A 73 -8.71 -7.11 -0.83
CA TYR A 73 -8.79 -8.41 -1.46
C TYR A 73 -8.44 -8.27 -2.95
N LEU A 74 -7.30 -8.79 -3.33
CA LEU A 74 -6.84 -8.79 -4.72
C LEU A 74 -7.26 -10.07 -5.46
N ASP A 75 -7.06 -11.23 -4.81
CA ASP A 75 -7.52 -12.54 -5.23
C ASP A 75 -7.52 -13.53 -4.05
N ASN A 76 -7.78 -14.82 -4.33
CA ASN A 76 -7.88 -15.86 -3.31
C ASN A 76 -6.58 -16.17 -2.55
N GLU A 77 -5.43 -15.73 -3.06
CA GLU A 77 -4.12 -15.93 -2.44
C GLU A 77 -3.44 -14.61 -2.04
N ASN A 78 -4.15 -13.48 -2.22
CA ASN A 78 -3.58 -12.15 -1.98
C ASN A 78 -4.59 -11.20 -1.31
N VAL A 79 -4.35 -10.91 -0.04
CA VAL A 79 -5.05 -9.90 0.77
C VAL A 79 -4.00 -9.05 1.48
N VAL A 80 -4.01 -7.76 1.22
CA VAL A 80 -3.03 -6.81 1.77
C VAL A 80 -3.70 -5.71 2.58
N GLN A 81 -2.95 -5.08 3.47
CA GLN A 81 -3.39 -3.92 4.26
C GLN A 81 -2.42 -2.76 4.05
N PRO A 82 -2.51 -2.05 2.92
CA PRO A 82 -1.66 -0.89 2.65
C PRO A 82 -1.80 0.18 3.74
N ASP A 83 -0.74 0.91 4.02
CA ASP A 83 -0.81 2.00 5.01
C ASP A 83 -1.78 3.09 4.58
N ILE A 84 -1.79 3.46 3.28
CA ILE A 84 -2.78 4.37 2.70
C ILE A 84 -3.10 3.89 1.27
N LEU A 85 -4.36 4.04 0.87
CA LEU A 85 -4.78 3.75 -0.51
C LEU A 85 -5.80 4.78 -1.01
N PHE A 86 -5.83 4.96 -2.33
CA PHE A 86 -6.80 5.82 -3.01
C PHE A 86 -7.57 5.03 -4.07
N ILE A 87 -8.88 5.26 -4.09
CA ILE A 87 -9.81 4.71 -5.08
C ILE A 87 -10.47 5.87 -5.80
N SER A 88 -10.35 5.92 -7.13
CA SER A 88 -10.94 6.97 -7.95
C SER A 88 -12.47 6.85 -8.01
N LYS A 89 -13.13 7.98 -8.29
CA LYS A 89 -14.58 8.10 -8.28
C LYS A 89 -15.29 7.11 -9.24
N ASP A 90 -14.66 6.77 -10.33
CA ASP A 90 -15.17 5.83 -11.33
C ASP A 90 -15.02 4.35 -10.93
N ARG A 91 -14.41 4.10 -9.77
CA ARG A 91 -14.13 2.75 -9.25
C ARG A 91 -14.62 2.53 -7.82
N LEU A 92 -15.52 3.37 -7.33
CA LEU A 92 -16.07 3.22 -5.98
C LEU A 92 -16.89 1.94 -5.78
N ASP A 93 -17.27 1.27 -6.86
CA ASP A 93 -17.95 -0.03 -6.86
C ASP A 93 -17.10 -1.18 -6.27
N ILE A 94 -15.77 -1.02 -6.19
CA ILE A 94 -14.89 -1.99 -5.52
C ILE A 94 -14.90 -1.86 -3.99
N ILE A 95 -15.49 -0.79 -3.44
CA ILE A 95 -15.60 -0.59 -1.99
C ILE A 95 -16.74 -1.47 -1.47
N GLY A 96 -16.38 -2.58 -0.86
CA GLY A 96 -17.33 -3.48 -0.21
C GLY A 96 -17.68 -3.04 1.21
N GLU A 97 -18.63 -3.74 1.82
CA GLU A 97 -19.06 -3.47 3.19
C GLU A 97 -17.98 -3.77 4.24
N LYS A 98 -17.12 -4.75 3.99
CA LYS A 98 -16.08 -5.21 4.93
C LYS A 98 -14.65 -4.97 4.47
N ASN A 99 -14.42 -4.85 3.19
CA ASN A 99 -13.09 -4.74 2.59
C ASN A 99 -13.18 -4.11 1.20
N ILE A 100 -12.04 -3.77 0.63
CA ILE A 100 -11.91 -3.36 -0.77
C ILE A 100 -11.80 -4.63 -1.63
N GLN A 101 -12.71 -4.81 -2.59
CA GLN A 101 -12.75 -5.97 -3.47
C GLN A 101 -12.24 -5.61 -4.87
N GLY A 102 -10.95 -5.40 -4.98
CA GLY A 102 -10.31 -5.01 -6.22
C GLY A 102 -9.04 -4.19 -6.01
N VAL A 103 -8.58 -3.57 -7.08
CA VAL A 103 -7.25 -2.93 -7.14
C VAL A 103 -7.39 -1.43 -6.94
N PRO A 104 -6.76 -0.82 -5.91
CA PRO A 104 -6.69 0.64 -5.75
C PRO A 104 -5.96 1.33 -6.90
N ASN A 105 -6.20 2.62 -7.09
CA ASN A 105 -5.49 3.42 -8.09
C ASN A 105 -4.08 3.81 -7.63
N LEU A 106 -3.95 4.12 -6.34
CA LEU A 106 -2.69 4.45 -5.67
C LEU A 106 -2.61 3.67 -4.36
N VAL A 107 -1.42 3.16 -4.08
CA VAL A 107 -1.06 2.54 -2.80
C VAL A 107 0.19 3.20 -2.26
N ILE A 108 0.22 3.42 -0.94
CA ILE A 108 1.36 3.99 -0.21
C ILE A 108 1.73 3.04 0.92
N GLU A 109 3.00 2.67 0.98
CA GLU A 109 3.59 1.89 2.08
C GLU A 109 4.66 2.71 2.78
N ILE A 110 4.64 2.70 4.10
CA ILE A 110 5.62 3.40 4.94
C ILE A 110 6.58 2.35 5.50
N ILE A 111 7.82 2.38 5.05
CA ILE A 111 8.82 1.38 5.39
C ILE A 111 9.13 1.42 6.89
N SER A 112 9.21 0.25 7.49
CA SER A 112 9.79 0.01 8.81
C SER A 112 10.96 -0.96 8.69
N GLU A 113 11.86 -1.00 9.67
CA GLU A 113 13.03 -1.91 9.67
C GLU A 113 12.64 -3.38 9.37
N ASN A 114 11.47 -3.81 9.85
CA ASN A 114 11.00 -5.20 9.69
C ASN A 114 10.21 -5.44 8.39
N SER A 115 9.88 -4.40 7.63
CA SER A 115 9.04 -4.51 6.43
C SER A 115 9.78 -4.24 5.12
N VAL A 116 11.04 -3.77 5.17
CA VAL A 116 11.83 -3.35 4.00
C VAL A 116 11.72 -4.32 2.82
N TYR A 117 12.07 -5.59 3.00
CA TYR A 117 12.03 -6.57 1.91
C TYR A 117 10.60 -6.79 1.38
N ARG A 118 9.63 -6.89 2.28
CA ARG A 118 8.22 -7.10 1.92
C ARG A 118 7.69 -5.94 1.08
N ASP A 119 7.87 -4.70 1.53
CA ASP A 119 7.27 -3.53 0.89
C ASP A 119 8.05 -3.12 -0.38
N MET A 120 9.38 -3.11 -0.32
CA MET A 120 10.20 -2.73 -1.47
C MET A 120 10.29 -3.81 -2.56
N VAL A 121 10.05 -5.09 -2.25
CA VAL A 121 10.24 -6.18 -3.22
C VAL A 121 8.97 -6.99 -3.43
N GLN A 122 8.41 -7.60 -2.37
CA GLN A 122 7.26 -8.50 -2.52
C GLN A 122 5.99 -7.73 -2.91
N LYS A 123 5.59 -6.73 -2.13
CA LYS A 123 4.40 -5.91 -2.42
C LYS A 123 4.56 -5.11 -3.71
N LYS A 124 5.75 -4.55 -3.99
CA LYS A 124 6.01 -3.85 -5.25
C LYS A 124 5.74 -4.74 -6.46
N ARG A 125 6.19 -6.02 -6.44
CA ARG A 125 5.90 -7.00 -7.50
C ARG A 125 4.42 -7.37 -7.54
N LEU A 126 3.82 -7.57 -6.37
CA LEU A 126 2.39 -7.88 -6.25
C LEU A 126 1.55 -6.76 -6.85
N TYR A 127 1.74 -5.52 -6.43
CA TYR A 127 0.98 -4.36 -6.93
C TYR A 127 1.17 -4.14 -8.43
N ALA A 128 2.37 -4.36 -8.97
CA ALA A 128 2.60 -4.32 -10.42
C ALA A 128 1.78 -5.39 -11.16
N ARG A 129 1.79 -6.63 -10.67
CA ARG A 129 1.02 -7.75 -11.25
C ARG A 129 -0.50 -7.49 -11.26
N PHE A 130 -1.01 -6.82 -10.24
CA PHE A 130 -2.43 -6.44 -10.14
C PHE A 130 -2.75 -5.08 -10.78
N ASN A 131 -1.80 -4.44 -11.47
CA ASN A 131 -2.00 -3.17 -12.17
C ASN A 131 -2.38 -1.98 -11.28
N VAL A 132 -1.87 -1.90 -10.04
CA VAL A 132 -1.90 -0.65 -9.27
C VAL A 132 -1.11 0.40 -10.03
N LYS A 133 -1.75 1.51 -10.41
CA LYS A 133 -1.17 2.47 -11.37
C LYS A 133 -0.03 3.30 -10.79
N GLU A 134 -0.14 3.67 -9.52
CA GLU A 134 0.85 4.47 -8.82
C GLU A 134 1.15 3.84 -7.46
N TYR A 135 2.42 3.78 -7.10
CA TYR A 135 2.89 3.20 -5.85
C TYR A 135 3.91 4.13 -5.20
N TRP A 136 3.69 4.50 -3.94
CA TRP A 136 4.63 5.31 -3.18
C TRP A 136 5.28 4.46 -2.09
N ILE A 137 6.59 4.61 -1.96
CA ILE A 137 7.38 4.06 -0.87
C ILE A 137 7.88 5.22 -0.02
N VAL A 138 7.42 5.31 1.21
CA VAL A 138 7.89 6.30 2.18
C VAL A 138 9.01 5.70 3.00
N ILE A 139 10.16 6.34 3.04
CA ILE A 139 11.37 5.90 3.72
C ILE A 139 11.67 6.90 4.85
N PRO A 140 11.14 6.67 6.08
CA PRO A 140 11.26 7.63 7.19
C PRO A 140 12.70 7.95 7.56
N GLU A 141 13.58 6.95 7.57
CA GLU A 141 15.00 7.08 7.91
C GLU A 141 15.74 8.06 6.99
N GLU A 142 15.35 8.12 5.73
CA GLU A 142 15.93 8.98 4.70
C GLU A 142 15.15 10.28 4.50
N GLU A 143 14.02 10.45 5.19
CA GLU A 143 13.07 11.55 4.99
C GLU A 143 12.72 11.72 3.49
N GLU A 144 12.41 10.59 2.83
CA GLU A 144 12.21 10.49 1.38
C GLU A 144 10.91 9.76 1.04
N ILE A 145 10.29 10.16 -0.08
CA ILE A 145 9.19 9.43 -0.72
C ILE A 145 9.57 9.14 -2.18
N GLU A 146 9.65 7.86 -2.52
CA GLU A 146 9.79 7.40 -3.89
C GLU A 146 8.40 7.19 -4.51
N VAL A 147 8.15 7.85 -5.63
CA VAL A 147 6.93 7.72 -6.43
C VAL A 147 7.22 6.85 -7.64
N TYR A 148 6.46 5.77 -7.78
CA TYR A 148 6.56 4.83 -8.89
C TYR A 148 5.29 4.84 -9.73
N ILE A 149 5.45 4.73 -11.05
CA ILE A 149 4.36 4.57 -12.03
C ILE A 149 4.49 3.22 -12.69
N LEU A 150 3.35 2.58 -12.92
CA LEU A 150 3.30 1.32 -13.64
C LEU A 150 3.34 1.56 -15.15
N GLU A 151 4.40 1.08 -15.80
CA GLU A 151 4.60 1.05 -17.25
C GLU A 151 4.94 -0.37 -17.67
N ASP A 152 4.28 -0.90 -18.69
CA ASP A 152 4.51 -2.25 -19.23
C ASP A 152 4.62 -3.35 -18.15
N ASN A 153 3.68 -3.34 -17.19
CA ASN A 153 3.61 -4.23 -16.03
C ASN A 153 4.82 -4.16 -15.07
N THR A 154 5.61 -3.11 -15.15
CA THR A 154 6.77 -2.88 -14.28
C THR A 154 6.75 -1.46 -13.72
N TYR A 155 7.08 -1.31 -12.43
CA TYR A 155 7.19 0.02 -11.84
C TYR A 155 8.47 0.72 -12.28
N GLN A 156 8.31 1.91 -12.86
CA GLN A 156 9.38 2.86 -13.13
C GLN A 156 9.39 3.95 -12.05
N LEU A 157 10.57 4.29 -11.57
CA LEU A 157 10.71 5.41 -10.64
C LEU A 157 10.39 6.72 -11.38
N TYR A 158 9.30 7.37 -10.98
CA TYR A 158 8.95 8.69 -11.50
C TYR A 158 9.84 9.77 -10.88
N CYS A 159 9.90 9.79 -9.54
CA CYS A 159 10.75 10.71 -8.79
C CYS A 159 10.96 10.19 -7.36
N ALA A 160 12.12 10.51 -6.78
CA ALA A 160 12.39 10.41 -5.35
C ALA A 160 12.43 11.82 -4.77
N TYR A 161 11.54 12.11 -3.82
CA TYR A 161 11.38 13.43 -3.20
C TYR A 161 11.92 13.44 -1.79
N LYS A 162 12.85 14.35 -1.50
CA LYS A 162 13.39 14.55 -0.15
C LYS A 162 12.54 15.55 0.64
N LYS A 163 12.70 15.58 1.97
CA LYS A 163 11.96 16.43 2.91
C LYS A 163 11.81 17.90 2.49
N VAL A 164 12.82 18.47 1.85
CA VAL A 164 12.82 19.89 1.45
C VAL A 164 12.06 20.17 0.16
N GLU A 165 11.54 19.14 -0.50
CA GLU A 165 10.90 19.22 -1.81
C GLU A 165 9.37 19.17 -1.72
N GLU A 166 8.71 19.61 -2.79
CA GLU A 166 7.28 19.47 -2.99
C GLU A 166 7.01 18.23 -3.83
N LEU A 167 6.32 17.25 -3.24
CA LEU A 167 5.89 16.05 -3.95
C LEU A 167 4.70 16.36 -4.85
N VAL A 168 4.75 15.84 -6.08
CA VAL A 168 3.63 15.81 -7.02
C VAL A 168 3.30 14.39 -7.41
N SER A 169 2.01 14.12 -7.63
CA SER A 169 1.51 12.80 -8.06
C SER A 169 1.15 12.83 -9.54
N PRO A 170 1.64 11.88 -10.35
CA PRO A 170 1.21 11.74 -11.74
C PRO A 170 -0.27 11.43 -11.91
N SER A 171 -0.85 10.59 -11.03
CA SER A 171 -2.26 10.20 -11.09
C SER A 171 -3.20 11.24 -10.49
N LEU A 172 -2.77 11.92 -9.42
CA LEU A 172 -3.57 12.96 -8.73
C LEU A 172 -3.16 14.35 -9.21
N LYS A 173 -3.57 14.69 -10.43
CA LYS A 173 -3.18 15.95 -11.09
C LYS A 173 -3.51 17.18 -10.23
N GLY A 174 -2.48 17.94 -9.90
CA GLY A 174 -2.60 19.15 -9.08
C GLY A 174 -2.41 18.91 -7.58
N LEU A 175 -2.23 17.67 -7.14
CA LEU A 175 -1.79 17.39 -5.79
C LEU A 175 -0.35 17.88 -5.62
N LYS A 176 -0.12 18.61 -4.52
CA LYS A 176 1.18 19.12 -4.09
C LYS A 176 1.30 18.94 -2.59
N ILE A 177 2.35 18.28 -2.14
CA ILE A 177 2.62 18.04 -0.72
C ILE A 177 4.03 18.52 -0.38
N GLU A 178 4.12 19.54 0.47
CA GLU A 178 5.39 20.00 1.07
C GLU A 178 5.89 18.92 2.03
N LEU A 179 6.95 18.19 1.69
CA LEU A 179 7.40 17.05 2.51
C LEU A 179 7.96 17.45 3.87
N LYS A 180 8.38 18.71 4.06
CA LYS A 180 8.73 19.24 5.39
C LYS A 180 7.55 19.22 6.39
N GLU A 181 6.31 19.12 5.91
CA GLU A 181 5.14 19.00 6.77
C GLU A 181 4.85 17.53 7.13
N ILE A 182 5.42 16.59 6.40
CA ILE A 182 5.25 15.15 6.60
C ILE A 182 6.30 14.59 7.56
N PHE A 183 7.57 14.88 7.32
CA PHE A 183 8.72 14.42 8.12
C PHE A 183 9.09 15.32 9.32
#